data_be88f6f779ab5808f87b3e18b0d41f0b
#
_entry.id   be88f6f779ab5808f87b3e18b0d41f0b
#
_cell.length_a   1.000
_cell.length_b   1.000
_cell.length_c   1.000
_cell.angle_alpha   90.00
_cell.angle_beta   90.00
_cell.angle_gamma   90.00
#
_symmetry.space_group_name_H-M   'P 1'
#
loop_
_entity.id
_entity.type
_entity.pdbx_description
1 polymer ?
#
loop_
_entity_poly.entity_id
_entity_poly.type
_entity_poly.pdbx_seq_one_letter_code
_entity_poly.pdbx_strand_id
1 'polypeptide(L)'
;MKLFFKLQFINLAFILMVLSQSSHAQIFEIKNGSKNYDAKIDVECDQDQCGGKAKITLYPKGTKHELQSFDSDELTMYLDKNFKPSVNVIQLYNEQSPLIFDDFNFDGTEDLAIRNGNYGSYGGPVYDVYVFNKTKKKFVLSDELSSLTQENLGMFQIDAAKKRIITFNKSGCCYHITSEYMVVPNKELLLVREFIEAVVTSGEKVEVTDRNLVNGKWKEKTKYYPIDQYYKE
;
A
#
# COMPACT_ATOMS: atom_id res chain seq x y z
N MET A 1 -56.59 -30.13 16.71
CA MET A 1 -56.09 -28.87 16.09
C MET A 1 -55.06 -28.10 16.96
N LYS A 2 -54.54 -28.66 18.06
CA LYS A 2 -53.56 -28.03 18.95
C LYS A 2 -52.13 -28.60 18.87
N LEU A 3 -51.92 -29.69 18.11
CA LEU A 3 -50.61 -30.35 18.02
C LEU A 3 -49.77 -29.88 16.83
N PHE A 4 -50.38 -29.33 15.77
CA PHE A 4 -49.66 -28.85 14.57
C PHE A 4 -48.97 -27.51 14.76
N PHE A 5 -49.39 -26.67 15.69
CA PHE A 5 -48.78 -25.35 15.91
C PHE A 5 -47.48 -25.41 16.71
N LYS A 6 -47.22 -26.44 17.49
CA LYS A 6 -45.97 -26.56 18.27
C LYS A 6 -44.76 -27.03 17.43
N LEU A 7 -45.01 -27.74 16.32
CA LEU A 7 -43.90 -28.23 15.46
C LEU A 7 -43.32 -27.14 14.54
N GLN A 8 -44.11 -26.12 14.18
CA GLN A 8 -43.64 -25.05 13.31
C GLN A 8 -42.70 -24.05 14.03
N PHE A 9 -42.90 -23.84 15.33
CA PHE A 9 -42.03 -22.94 16.10
C PHE A 9 -40.66 -23.53 16.41
N ILE A 10 -40.53 -24.86 16.50
CA ILE A 10 -39.24 -25.54 16.76
C ILE A 10 -38.36 -25.50 15.51
N ASN A 11 -38.92 -25.60 14.30
CA ASN A 11 -38.14 -25.50 13.06
C ASN A 11 -37.67 -24.07 12.75
N LEU A 12 -38.41 -23.04 13.15
CA LEU A 12 -38.01 -21.67 12.93
C LEU A 12 -36.87 -21.23 13.87
N ALA A 13 -36.83 -21.76 15.10
CA ALA A 13 -35.75 -21.49 16.04
C ALA A 13 -34.43 -22.20 15.65
N PHE A 14 -34.49 -23.34 14.96
CA PHE A 14 -33.29 -24.06 14.50
C PHE A 14 -32.64 -23.43 13.25
N ILE A 15 -33.45 -22.77 12.41
CA ILE A 15 -32.93 -22.06 11.20
C ILE A 15 -32.22 -20.76 11.56
N LEU A 16 -32.58 -20.11 12.67
CA LEU A 16 -31.92 -18.87 13.11
C LEU A 16 -30.58 -19.08 13.81
N MET A 17 -30.20 -20.33 14.13
CA MET A 17 -28.92 -20.63 14.83
C MET A 17 -27.75 -20.92 13.90
N VAL A 18 -27.95 -20.93 12.59
CA VAL A 18 -26.89 -21.35 11.61
C VAL A 18 -26.17 -20.19 10.91
N LEU A 19 -26.49 -18.94 11.24
CA LEU A 19 -25.93 -17.77 10.53
C LEU A 19 -25.01 -16.87 11.36
N SER A 20 -24.49 -17.32 12.50
CA SER A 20 -23.37 -16.62 13.12
C SER A 20 -22.06 -17.12 12.52
N GLN A 21 -21.65 -16.60 11.37
CA GLN A 21 -20.27 -16.68 10.95
C GLN A 21 -19.46 -15.84 11.96
N SER A 22 -18.79 -16.50 12.87
CA SER A 22 -17.88 -15.85 13.79
C SER A 22 -16.60 -15.54 13.01
N SER A 23 -16.43 -14.29 12.63
CA SER A 23 -15.12 -13.76 12.28
C SER A 23 -14.20 -13.94 13.49
N HIS A 24 -13.07 -14.59 13.29
CA HIS A 24 -12.08 -14.81 14.34
C HIS A 24 -10.84 -14.01 14.04
N ALA A 25 -10.38 -13.23 15.00
CA ALA A 25 -9.07 -12.59 14.94
C ALA A 25 -7.99 -13.66 14.79
N GLN A 26 -7.11 -13.47 13.80
CA GLN A 26 -5.98 -14.35 13.52
C GLN A 26 -4.66 -13.59 13.67
N ILE A 27 -3.64 -14.30 14.16
CA ILE A 27 -2.30 -13.75 14.36
C ILE A 27 -1.35 -14.33 13.32
N PHE A 28 -0.74 -13.46 12.51
CA PHE A 28 0.25 -13.82 11.51
C PHE A 28 1.64 -13.36 11.95
N GLU A 29 2.60 -14.29 12.01
CA GLU A 29 4.00 -13.97 12.28
C GLU A 29 4.76 -13.75 10.98
N ILE A 30 5.36 -12.57 10.83
CA ILE A 30 6.17 -12.15 9.70
C ILE A 30 7.64 -12.16 10.12
N LYS A 31 8.40 -13.16 9.62
CA LYS A 31 9.83 -13.32 9.98
C LYS A 31 10.81 -13.01 8.84
N ASN A 32 10.33 -12.88 7.60
CA ASN A 32 11.18 -12.72 6.42
C ASN A 32 10.97 -11.38 5.69
N GLY A 33 10.19 -10.47 6.25
CA GLY A 33 9.89 -9.17 5.62
C GLY A 33 10.99 -8.13 5.80
N SER A 34 11.73 -8.21 6.91
CA SER A 34 12.75 -7.24 7.29
C SER A 34 14.04 -7.95 7.72
N LYS A 35 15.18 -7.27 7.55
CA LYS A 35 16.48 -7.72 8.05
C LYS A 35 16.62 -7.45 9.55
N ASN A 36 15.96 -6.41 10.05
CA ASN A 36 16.12 -5.89 11.39
C ASN A 36 14.94 -6.20 12.32
N TYR A 37 13.77 -6.55 11.76
CA TYR A 37 12.54 -6.71 12.52
C TYR A 37 11.80 -7.98 12.18
N ASP A 38 11.12 -8.55 13.18
CA ASP A 38 10.00 -9.47 13.03
C ASP A 38 8.71 -8.70 13.30
N ALA A 39 7.59 -9.10 12.70
CA ALA A 39 6.30 -8.46 12.93
C ALA A 39 5.21 -9.49 13.24
N LYS A 40 4.17 -9.05 13.93
CA LYS A 40 2.90 -9.76 14.08
C LYS A 40 1.78 -8.88 13.57
N ILE A 41 0.85 -9.47 12.85
CA ILE A 41 -0.41 -8.84 12.42
C ILE A 41 -1.54 -9.60 13.13
N ASP A 42 -2.33 -8.89 13.90
CA ASP A 42 -3.56 -9.38 14.54
C ASP A 42 -4.74 -8.72 13.83
N VAL A 43 -5.55 -9.51 13.12
CA VAL A 43 -6.61 -9.04 12.23
C VAL A 43 -7.71 -10.08 12.07
N GLU A 44 -8.93 -9.66 11.80
CA GLU A 44 -10.03 -10.55 11.46
C GLU A 44 -9.92 -11.08 10.04
N CYS A 45 -10.24 -12.37 9.86
CA CYS A 45 -10.21 -13.03 8.54
C CYS A 45 -11.50 -13.77 8.26
N ASP A 46 -11.88 -13.77 6.98
CA ASP A 46 -12.88 -14.65 6.39
C ASP A 46 -12.20 -15.41 5.25
N GLN A 47 -11.96 -16.72 5.45
CA GLN A 47 -11.22 -17.60 4.55
C GLN A 47 -9.79 -17.10 4.26
N ASP A 48 -9.53 -16.67 3.03
CA ASP A 48 -8.23 -16.18 2.55
C ASP A 48 -8.14 -14.65 2.48
N GLN A 49 -9.20 -13.95 2.89
CA GLN A 49 -9.25 -12.49 2.98
C GLN A 49 -9.26 -12.04 4.43
N CYS A 50 -8.34 -11.15 4.78
CA CYS A 50 -8.30 -10.54 6.10
C CYS A 50 -8.43 -9.03 5.97
N GLY A 51 -9.18 -8.41 6.90
CA GLY A 51 -9.39 -6.98 6.80
C GLY A 51 -10.09 -6.34 7.98
N GLY A 52 -10.17 -5.02 7.94
CA GLY A 52 -10.72 -4.20 9.00
C GLY A 52 -9.66 -3.75 10.00
N LYS A 53 -10.07 -3.55 11.24
CA LYS A 53 -9.14 -3.10 12.30
C LYS A 53 -8.08 -4.15 12.58
N ALA A 54 -6.84 -3.73 12.61
CA ALA A 54 -5.72 -4.60 12.85
C ALA A 54 -4.70 -3.96 13.80
N LYS A 55 -4.01 -4.82 14.55
CA LYS A 55 -2.87 -4.43 15.37
C LYS A 55 -1.59 -5.03 14.80
N ILE A 56 -0.62 -4.19 14.55
CA ILE A 56 0.71 -4.59 14.08
C ILE A 56 1.72 -4.40 15.20
N THR A 57 2.46 -5.44 15.56
CA THR A 57 3.48 -5.37 16.60
C THR A 57 4.84 -5.72 16.01
N LEU A 58 5.83 -4.85 16.18
CA LEU A 58 7.21 -5.07 15.77
C LEU A 58 8.08 -5.56 16.94
N TYR A 59 9.02 -6.40 16.59
CA TYR A 59 10.05 -6.96 17.47
C TYR A 59 11.42 -6.79 16.82
N PRO A 60 12.49 -6.46 17.54
CA PRO A 60 13.83 -6.61 17.01
C PRO A 60 14.05 -8.05 16.54
N LYS A 61 14.74 -8.23 15.43
CA LYS A 61 14.92 -9.53 14.76
C LYS A 61 15.32 -10.65 15.72
N GLY A 62 14.55 -11.74 15.69
CA GLY A 62 14.82 -12.93 16.50
C GLY A 62 14.54 -12.77 18.00
N THR A 63 13.94 -11.67 18.46
CA THR A 63 13.58 -11.46 19.86
C THR A 63 12.07 -11.61 20.09
N LYS A 64 11.68 -11.65 21.40
CA LYS A 64 10.27 -11.60 21.81
C LYS A 64 9.93 -10.28 22.52
N HIS A 65 10.86 -9.36 22.57
CA HIS A 65 10.67 -8.05 23.19
C HIS A 65 9.99 -7.12 22.19
N GLU A 66 8.81 -6.62 22.53
CA GLU A 66 8.08 -5.65 21.70
C GLU A 66 8.89 -4.36 21.58
N LEU A 67 9.12 -3.93 20.34
CA LEU A 67 9.72 -2.64 20.05
C LEU A 67 8.67 -1.54 20.01
N GLN A 68 7.60 -1.78 19.24
CA GLN A 68 6.51 -0.83 19.04
C GLN A 68 5.30 -1.52 18.44
N SER A 69 4.10 -1.03 18.77
CA SER A 69 2.86 -1.45 18.09
C SER A 69 2.17 -0.28 17.41
N PHE A 70 1.36 -0.64 16.40
CA PHE A 70 0.63 0.26 15.53
C PHE A 70 -0.78 -0.28 15.35
N ASP A 71 -1.72 0.60 15.16
CA ASP A 71 -3.09 0.25 14.79
C ASP A 71 -3.32 0.65 13.32
N SER A 72 -4.04 -0.19 12.58
CA SER A 72 -4.61 0.14 11.28
C SER A 72 -6.12 0.07 11.41
N ASP A 73 -6.81 1.11 10.97
CA ASP A 73 -8.29 1.14 11.02
C ASP A 73 -8.92 0.29 9.92
N GLU A 74 -8.22 0.13 8.79
CA GLU A 74 -8.72 -0.59 7.62
C GLU A 74 -7.59 -1.33 6.89
N LEU A 75 -6.98 -2.31 7.56
CA LEU A 75 -6.06 -3.24 6.90
C LEU A 75 -6.82 -4.05 5.85
N THR A 76 -6.18 -4.33 4.73
CA THR A 76 -6.64 -5.34 3.76
C THR A 76 -5.45 -6.19 3.36
N MET A 77 -5.60 -7.51 3.43
CA MET A 77 -4.59 -8.45 2.95
C MET A 77 -5.23 -9.73 2.47
N TYR A 78 -4.56 -10.39 1.54
CA TYR A 78 -4.92 -11.70 1.01
C TYR A 78 -3.86 -12.71 1.42
N LEU A 79 -4.30 -13.93 1.68
CA LEU A 79 -3.42 -15.03 2.05
C LEU A 79 -3.07 -15.86 0.82
N ASP A 80 -1.84 -16.31 0.75
CA ASP A 80 -1.40 -17.25 -0.28
C ASP A 80 -2.00 -18.66 -0.03
N LYS A 81 -1.72 -19.61 -0.92
CA LYS A 81 -2.14 -21.02 -0.78
C LYS A 81 -1.66 -21.72 0.50
N ASN A 82 -0.72 -21.14 1.22
CA ASN A 82 -0.20 -21.63 2.50
C ASN A 82 -0.76 -20.83 3.68
N PHE A 83 -1.79 -20.02 3.46
CA PHE A 83 -2.42 -19.13 4.45
C PHE A 83 -1.42 -18.15 5.07
N LYS A 84 -0.55 -17.55 4.23
CA LYS A 84 0.42 -16.54 4.65
C LYS A 84 0.21 -15.24 3.89
N PRO A 85 0.32 -14.09 4.56
CA PRO A 85 0.30 -12.79 3.90
C PRO A 85 1.60 -12.54 3.12
N SER A 86 1.48 -11.80 2.02
CA SER A 86 2.63 -11.25 1.30
C SER A 86 3.31 -10.13 2.10
N VAL A 87 4.59 -9.90 1.84
CA VAL A 87 5.38 -8.80 2.44
C VAL A 87 6.28 -8.20 1.37
N ASN A 88 6.43 -6.87 1.38
CA ASN A 88 7.29 -6.12 0.45
C ASN A 88 6.92 -6.27 -1.03
N VAL A 89 5.67 -6.63 -1.34
CA VAL A 89 5.18 -6.67 -2.72
C VAL A 89 4.50 -5.34 -3.04
N ILE A 90 5.00 -4.64 -4.04
CA ILE A 90 4.43 -3.39 -4.58
C ILE A 90 4.15 -3.64 -6.05
N GLN A 91 2.86 -3.70 -6.43
CA GLN A 91 2.43 -3.92 -7.82
C GLN A 91 1.39 -2.88 -8.22
N LEU A 92 1.63 -2.20 -9.34
CA LEU A 92 0.85 -1.02 -9.73
C LEU A 92 -0.66 -1.29 -9.90
N TYR A 93 -1.05 -2.46 -10.43
CA TYR A 93 -2.45 -2.81 -10.69
C TYR A 93 -2.89 -4.12 -10.03
N ASN A 94 -2.09 -4.63 -9.13
CA ASN A 94 -2.34 -5.89 -8.45
C ASN A 94 -2.28 -5.69 -6.93
N GLU A 95 -2.34 -6.80 -6.22
CA GLU A 95 -2.23 -6.80 -4.78
C GLU A 95 -0.91 -6.17 -4.30
N GLN A 96 -1.03 -5.34 -3.27
CA GLN A 96 0.10 -4.80 -2.53
C GLN A 96 0.09 -5.37 -1.10
N SER A 97 1.28 -5.67 -0.59
CA SER A 97 1.43 -6.26 0.75
C SER A 97 0.90 -5.35 1.86
N PRO A 98 0.36 -5.93 2.95
CA PRO A 98 -0.07 -5.16 4.11
C PRO A 98 1.08 -4.46 4.85
N LEU A 99 2.30 -5.03 4.77
CA LEU A 99 3.51 -4.46 5.34
C LEU A 99 4.61 -4.36 4.29
N ILE A 100 5.28 -3.20 4.25
CA ILE A 100 6.41 -2.95 3.37
C ILE A 100 7.53 -2.33 4.21
N PHE A 101 8.72 -2.94 4.14
CA PHE A 101 9.93 -2.50 4.81
C PHE A 101 10.95 -2.07 3.76
N ASP A 102 11.43 -0.83 3.82
CA ASP A 102 12.53 -0.30 3.00
C ASP A 102 13.10 0.95 3.66
N ASP A 103 14.18 1.50 3.14
CA ASP A 103 14.76 2.78 3.56
C ASP A 103 14.13 3.92 2.73
N PHE A 104 12.94 4.38 3.14
CA PHE A 104 12.16 5.36 2.38
C PHE A 104 12.76 6.76 2.37
N ASN A 105 13.53 7.09 3.38
CA ASN A 105 14.15 8.41 3.52
C ASN A 105 15.65 8.44 3.18
N PHE A 106 16.22 7.29 2.77
CA PHE A 106 17.62 7.09 2.38
C PHE A 106 18.65 7.45 3.47
N ASP A 107 18.28 7.23 4.74
CA ASP A 107 19.13 7.51 5.89
C ASP A 107 19.95 6.29 6.35
N GLY A 108 19.75 5.14 5.69
CA GLY A 108 20.44 3.87 5.96
C GLY A 108 19.76 3.04 7.06
N THR A 109 18.54 3.39 7.48
CA THR A 109 17.70 2.57 8.38
C THR A 109 16.46 2.09 7.65
N GLU A 110 15.99 0.92 8.05
CA GLU A 110 14.74 0.35 7.54
C GLU A 110 13.55 1.07 8.16
N ASP A 111 12.65 1.54 7.32
CA ASP A 111 11.38 2.17 7.65
C ASP A 111 10.24 1.15 7.46
N LEU A 112 9.01 1.54 7.75
CA LEU A 112 7.83 0.67 7.68
C LEU A 112 6.65 1.40 7.05
N ALA A 113 5.98 0.77 6.08
CA ALA A 113 4.66 1.18 5.63
C ALA A 113 3.63 0.11 6.02
N ILE A 114 2.51 0.55 6.57
CA ILE A 114 1.38 -0.29 7.01
C ILE A 114 0.16 0.11 6.20
N ARG A 115 -0.47 -0.85 5.51
CA ARG A 115 -1.71 -0.60 4.78
C ARG A 115 -2.80 -0.15 5.74
N ASN A 116 -3.46 0.98 5.43
CA ASN A 116 -4.50 1.57 6.25
C ASN A 116 -5.59 2.20 5.38
N GLY A 117 -6.28 1.38 4.58
CA GLY A 117 -7.41 1.78 3.76
C GLY A 117 -7.26 1.52 2.27
N ASN A 118 -8.38 1.74 1.56
CA ASN A 118 -8.52 1.61 0.11
C ASN A 118 -9.20 2.85 -0.50
N TYR A 119 -8.90 4.02 0.04
CA TYR A 119 -9.49 5.31 -0.37
C TYR A 119 -8.51 6.19 -1.14
N GLY A 120 -7.39 5.63 -1.59
CA GLY A 120 -6.45 6.29 -2.49
C GLY A 120 -7.00 6.48 -3.90
N SER A 121 -6.16 6.95 -4.81
CA SER A 121 -6.52 7.16 -6.21
C SER A 121 -7.13 5.88 -6.81
N TYR A 122 -8.30 5.98 -7.45
CA TYR A 122 -9.07 4.86 -7.99
C TYR A 122 -9.46 3.76 -6.98
N GLY A 123 -9.63 4.11 -5.70
CA GLY A 123 -9.90 3.13 -4.66
C GLY A 123 -8.69 2.25 -4.35
N GLY A 124 -7.49 2.74 -4.66
CA GLY A 124 -6.24 2.04 -4.42
C GLY A 124 -5.84 2.02 -2.94
N PRO A 125 -4.86 1.17 -2.59
CA PRO A 125 -4.39 1.04 -1.23
C PRO A 125 -3.72 2.32 -0.72
N VAL A 126 -3.95 2.63 0.55
CA VAL A 126 -3.30 3.73 1.27
C VAL A 126 -2.45 3.16 2.38
N TYR A 127 -1.34 3.81 2.68
CA TYR A 127 -0.40 3.38 3.71
C TYR A 127 -0.09 4.50 4.68
N ASP A 128 -0.03 4.15 5.96
CA ASP A 128 0.67 4.92 6.96
C ASP A 128 2.17 4.58 6.87
N VAL A 129 2.98 5.56 6.52
CA VAL A 129 4.42 5.39 6.35
C VAL A 129 5.15 5.93 7.58
N TYR A 130 5.90 5.06 8.24
CA TYR A 130 6.65 5.38 9.44
C TYR A 130 8.14 5.33 9.16
N VAL A 131 8.86 6.38 9.52
CA VAL A 131 10.33 6.44 9.42
C VAL A 131 10.97 6.15 10.79
N PHE A 132 12.07 5.39 10.80
CA PHE A 132 12.76 5.08 12.04
C PHE A 132 13.60 6.25 12.53
N ASN A 133 13.26 6.79 13.69
CA ASN A 133 14.00 7.87 14.32
C ASN A 133 15.12 7.32 15.21
N LYS A 134 16.37 7.43 14.78
CA LYS A 134 17.57 6.91 15.46
C LYS A 134 17.76 7.49 16.88
N THR A 135 17.39 8.75 17.09
CA THR A 135 17.52 9.42 18.39
C THR A 135 16.45 8.93 19.37
N LYS A 136 15.21 8.82 18.91
CA LYS A 136 14.09 8.34 19.72
C LYS A 136 14.02 6.82 19.78
N LYS A 137 14.79 6.10 18.95
CA LYS A 137 14.78 4.64 18.79
C LYS A 137 13.37 4.08 18.55
N LYS A 138 12.58 4.76 17.75
CA LYS A 138 11.20 4.38 17.41
C LYS A 138 10.81 4.83 16.01
N PHE A 139 9.80 4.20 15.47
CA PHE A 139 9.14 4.59 14.25
C PHE A 139 8.24 5.81 14.50
N VAL A 140 8.26 6.77 13.60
CA VAL A 140 7.48 8.01 13.66
C VAL A 140 6.74 8.16 12.34
N LEU A 141 5.44 8.42 12.40
CA LEU A 141 4.61 8.64 11.21
C LEU A 141 5.19 9.81 10.39
N SER A 142 5.27 9.60 9.09
CA SER A 142 5.60 10.62 8.10
C SER A 142 4.34 10.97 7.31
N ASP A 143 3.70 12.07 7.64
CA ASP A 143 2.49 12.52 6.96
C ASP A 143 2.75 12.74 5.46
N GLU A 144 3.92 13.26 5.11
CA GLU A 144 4.31 13.54 3.74
C GLU A 144 4.43 12.27 2.90
N LEU A 145 5.13 11.24 3.41
CA LEU A 145 5.25 9.95 2.71
C LEU A 145 3.92 9.21 2.66
N SER A 146 3.11 9.30 3.71
CA SER A 146 1.76 8.71 3.73
C SER A 146 0.85 9.37 2.69
N SER A 147 0.89 10.70 2.56
CA SER A 147 0.12 11.46 1.55
C SER A 147 0.44 11.01 0.13
N LEU A 148 1.71 10.69 -0.19
CA LEU A 148 2.06 10.15 -1.51
C LEU A 148 1.30 8.88 -1.86
N THR A 149 1.03 8.00 -0.89
CA THR A 149 0.28 6.76 -1.15
C THR A 149 -1.19 7.03 -1.41
N GLN A 150 -1.77 8.02 -0.75
CA GLN A 150 -3.16 8.42 -0.91
C GLN A 150 -3.41 9.14 -2.25
N GLU A 151 -2.48 10.02 -2.65
CA GLU A 151 -2.60 10.85 -3.85
C GLU A 151 -2.27 10.08 -5.14
N ASN A 152 -1.62 8.92 -5.04
CA ASN A 152 -1.17 8.11 -6.16
C ASN A 152 -1.80 6.70 -6.17
N LEU A 153 -1.33 5.82 -7.04
CA LEU A 153 -1.84 4.45 -7.18
C LEU A 153 -1.20 3.51 -6.14
N GLY A 154 -1.42 3.82 -4.86
CA GLY A 154 -0.91 3.04 -3.74
C GLY A 154 0.53 3.35 -3.39
N MET A 155 1.24 2.35 -2.85
CA MET A 155 2.61 2.51 -2.38
C MET A 155 3.57 2.90 -3.50
N PHE A 156 4.44 3.85 -3.21
CA PHE A 156 5.51 4.29 -4.09
C PHE A 156 6.65 3.26 -4.18
N GLN A 157 7.44 3.34 -5.22
CA GLN A 157 8.65 2.55 -5.40
C GLN A 157 9.91 3.35 -5.00
N ILE A 158 11.00 2.63 -4.69
CA ILE A 158 12.29 3.21 -4.31
C ILE A 158 13.35 2.89 -5.37
N ASP A 159 14.00 3.94 -5.91
CA ASP A 159 15.27 3.81 -6.60
C ASP A 159 16.40 4.17 -5.62
N ALA A 160 16.91 3.16 -4.92
CA ALA A 160 17.96 3.35 -3.93
C ALA A 160 19.27 3.89 -4.53
N ALA A 161 19.58 3.55 -5.79
CA ALA A 161 20.80 4.00 -6.46
C ALA A 161 20.78 5.50 -6.74
N LYS A 162 19.63 6.03 -7.14
CA LYS A 162 19.44 7.47 -7.39
C LYS A 162 18.92 8.23 -6.18
N LYS A 163 18.55 7.54 -5.11
CA LYS A 163 17.82 8.09 -3.95
C LYS A 163 16.58 8.84 -4.39
N ARG A 164 15.64 8.11 -5.01
CA ARG A 164 14.37 8.64 -5.51
C ARG A 164 13.21 7.82 -5.00
N ILE A 165 12.15 8.51 -4.67
CA ILE A 165 10.81 7.96 -4.49
C ILE A 165 10.09 8.12 -5.81
N ILE A 166 9.44 7.07 -6.30
CA ILE A 166 8.76 7.03 -7.60
C ILE A 166 7.29 6.72 -7.36
N THR A 167 6.41 7.61 -7.78
CA THR A 167 4.96 7.43 -7.71
C THR A 167 4.36 7.28 -9.10
N PHE A 168 3.20 6.63 -9.15
CA PHE A 168 2.41 6.46 -10.38
C PHE A 168 1.01 6.99 -10.15
N ASN A 169 0.50 7.75 -11.11
CA ASN A 169 -0.88 8.20 -11.11
C ASN A 169 -1.45 8.17 -12.53
N LYS A 170 -2.77 8.23 -12.66
CA LYS A 170 -3.47 8.25 -13.94
C LYS A 170 -4.74 9.09 -13.88
N SER A 171 -5.23 9.49 -15.04
CA SER A 171 -6.58 10.04 -15.22
C SER A 171 -7.26 9.35 -16.39
N GLY A 172 -8.22 8.48 -16.08
CA GLY A 172 -8.89 7.62 -17.06
C GLY A 172 -7.94 6.59 -17.70
N CYS A 173 -8.23 6.26 -18.97
CA CYS A 173 -7.45 5.30 -19.76
C CYS A 173 -6.15 5.88 -20.32
N CYS A 174 -6.08 7.22 -20.43
CA CYS A 174 -5.33 7.82 -21.52
C CYS A 174 -4.39 8.94 -21.02
N TYR A 175 -4.23 9.09 -19.73
CA TYR A 175 -3.28 9.98 -19.08
C TYR A 175 -2.58 9.23 -17.93
N HIS A 176 -1.28 9.09 -18.03
CA HIS A 176 -0.44 8.47 -17.01
C HIS A 176 0.68 9.42 -16.62
N ILE A 177 1.06 9.40 -15.36
CA ILE A 177 2.16 10.19 -14.85
C ILE A 177 3.01 9.38 -13.89
N THR A 178 4.31 9.37 -14.13
CA THR A 178 5.33 8.88 -13.20
C THR A 178 6.06 10.09 -12.64
N SER A 179 6.06 10.25 -11.33
CA SER A 179 6.74 11.36 -10.65
C SER A 179 7.89 10.85 -9.79
N GLU A 180 9.04 11.52 -9.88
CA GLU A 180 10.22 11.21 -9.06
C GLU A 180 10.46 12.33 -8.05
N TYR A 181 10.60 11.96 -6.79
CA TYR A 181 10.89 12.87 -5.69
C TYR A 181 12.27 12.60 -5.10
N MET A 182 12.94 13.65 -4.71
CA MET A 182 14.17 13.62 -3.92
C MET A 182 13.84 13.91 -2.46
N VAL A 183 14.32 13.07 -1.56
CA VAL A 183 14.25 13.34 -0.12
C VAL A 183 15.33 14.36 0.22
N VAL A 184 14.92 15.51 0.76
CA VAL A 184 15.82 16.54 1.24
C VAL A 184 15.80 16.55 2.77
N PRO A 185 16.90 16.26 3.47
CA PRO A 185 16.93 16.22 4.92
C PRO A 185 16.36 17.49 5.56
N ASN A 186 15.43 17.34 6.49
CA ASN A 186 14.75 18.42 7.21
C ASN A 186 13.94 19.40 6.33
N LYS A 187 13.54 18.96 5.15
CA LYS A 187 12.68 19.72 4.23
C LYS A 187 11.63 18.78 3.64
N GLU A 188 10.65 19.36 2.96
CA GLU A 188 9.65 18.63 2.19
C GLU A 188 10.28 17.86 1.02
N LEU A 189 9.58 16.85 0.52
CA LEU A 189 9.97 16.12 -0.68
C LEU A 189 10.05 17.06 -1.87
N LEU A 190 11.12 17.00 -2.60
CA LEU A 190 11.31 17.81 -3.79
C LEU A 190 10.96 17.01 -5.04
N LEU A 191 9.88 17.37 -5.73
CA LEU A 191 9.58 16.83 -7.05
C LEU A 191 10.68 17.25 -8.03
N VAL A 192 11.34 16.27 -8.66
CA VAL A 192 12.51 16.51 -9.53
C VAL A 192 12.30 16.03 -10.96
N ARG A 193 11.33 15.13 -11.21
CA ARG A 193 11.01 14.68 -12.55
C ARG A 193 9.55 14.27 -12.64
N GLU A 194 8.96 14.52 -13.80
CA GLU A 194 7.68 13.96 -14.23
C GLU A 194 7.80 13.40 -15.63
N PHE A 195 7.33 12.18 -15.80
CA PHE A 195 7.17 11.54 -17.10
C PHE A 195 5.68 11.36 -17.36
N ILE A 196 5.17 12.09 -18.34
CA ILE A 196 3.73 12.20 -18.62
C ILE A 196 3.44 11.58 -19.97
N GLU A 197 2.43 10.72 -20.03
CA GLU A 197 1.91 10.06 -21.22
C GLU A 197 0.45 10.44 -21.37
N ALA A 198 0.10 11.12 -22.45
CA ALA A 198 -1.26 11.56 -22.70
C ALA A 198 -1.70 11.22 -24.13
N VAL A 199 -2.81 10.51 -24.29
CA VAL A 199 -3.40 10.34 -25.63
C VAL A 199 -4.02 11.65 -26.07
N VAL A 200 -3.62 12.15 -27.23
CA VAL A 200 -4.18 13.39 -27.78
C VAL A 200 -5.66 13.23 -28.15
N THR A 201 -6.38 14.33 -28.20
CA THR A 201 -7.85 14.35 -28.42
C THR A 201 -8.31 13.58 -29.65
N SER A 202 -7.49 13.50 -30.72
CA SER A 202 -7.82 12.69 -31.91
C SER A 202 -7.76 11.18 -31.66
N GLY A 203 -7.13 10.72 -30.58
CA GLY A 203 -6.94 9.29 -30.32
C GLY A 203 -5.85 8.62 -31.15
N GLU A 204 -5.13 9.35 -32.02
CA GLU A 204 -4.17 8.76 -32.95
C GLU A 204 -2.73 8.72 -32.43
N LYS A 205 -2.41 9.57 -31.47
CA LYS A 205 -1.05 9.74 -30.96
C LYS A 205 -1.02 9.80 -29.43
N VAL A 206 0.12 9.40 -28.90
CA VAL A 206 0.49 9.64 -27.50
C VAL A 206 1.47 10.79 -27.45
N GLU A 207 1.15 11.82 -26.70
CA GLU A 207 2.06 12.88 -26.31
C GLU A 207 2.86 12.41 -25.08
N VAL A 208 4.17 12.37 -25.20
CA VAL A 208 5.09 12.00 -24.13
C VAL A 208 5.91 13.20 -23.72
N THR A 209 5.72 13.68 -22.51
CA THR A 209 6.46 14.82 -21.97
C THR A 209 7.35 14.37 -20.81
N ASP A 210 8.65 14.59 -20.93
CA ASP A 210 9.65 14.35 -19.87
C ASP A 210 10.12 15.70 -19.31
N ARG A 211 9.73 16.00 -18.06
CA ARG A 211 10.06 17.21 -17.33
C ARG A 211 11.09 16.92 -16.26
N ASN A 212 12.16 17.69 -16.21
CA ASN A 212 13.23 17.53 -15.25
C ASN A 212 13.58 18.85 -14.56
N LEU A 213 13.73 18.85 -13.25
CA LEU A 213 14.18 20.01 -12.47
C LEU A 213 15.72 20.11 -12.56
N VAL A 214 16.21 21.10 -13.30
CA VAL A 214 17.66 21.33 -13.51
C VAL A 214 18.01 22.73 -13.02
N ASN A 215 18.86 22.80 -12.00
CA ASN A 215 19.29 24.08 -11.38
C ASN A 215 18.09 24.95 -10.95
N GLY A 216 17.06 24.33 -10.33
CA GLY A 216 15.86 24.99 -9.84
C GLY A 216 14.89 25.47 -10.92
N LYS A 217 15.08 25.07 -12.18
CA LYS A 217 14.18 25.39 -13.29
C LYS A 217 13.74 24.12 -13.98
N TRP A 218 12.45 24.04 -14.28
CA TRP A 218 11.90 22.94 -15.07
C TRP A 218 12.35 23.05 -16.51
N LYS A 219 12.86 21.94 -17.04
CA LYS A 219 13.14 21.74 -18.46
C LYS A 219 12.30 20.58 -18.94
N GLU A 220 11.59 20.78 -20.03
CA GLU A 220 10.71 19.76 -20.59
C GLU A 220 11.04 19.46 -22.04
N LYS A 221 10.74 18.23 -22.45
CA LYS A 221 10.86 17.76 -23.82
C LYS A 221 9.64 16.92 -24.14
N THR A 222 8.89 17.36 -25.15
CA THR A 222 7.69 16.66 -25.62
C THR A 222 7.97 15.96 -26.95
N LYS A 223 7.42 14.75 -27.11
CA LYS A 223 7.44 13.96 -28.34
C LYS A 223 6.08 13.35 -28.57
N TYR A 224 5.76 13.09 -29.84
CA TYR A 224 4.50 12.46 -30.26
C TYR A 224 4.81 11.12 -30.92
N TYR A 225 4.09 10.07 -30.53
CA TYR A 225 4.22 8.73 -31.10
C TYR A 225 2.86 8.25 -31.60
N PRO A 226 2.78 7.54 -32.74
CA PRO A 226 1.57 6.85 -33.12
C PRO A 226 1.15 5.86 -32.02
N ILE A 227 -0.15 5.81 -31.69
CA ILE A 227 -0.64 5.01 -30.55
C ILE A 227 -0.37 3.50 -30.72
N ASP A 228 -0.51 3.00 -31.94
CA ASP A 228 -0.25 1.61 -32.34
C ASP A 228 1.24 1.20 -32.24
N GLN A 229 2.13 2.19 -32.26
CA GLN A 229 3.57 1.97 -32.09
C GLN A 229 4.02 2.13 -30.63
N TYR A 230 3.30 2.95 -29.87
CA TYR A 230 3.68 3.25 -28.47
C TYR A 230 3.23 2.16 -27.51
N TYR A 231 1.99 1.72 -27.59
CA TYR A 231 1.43 0.63 -26.79
C TYR A 231 1.46 -0.69 -27.59
N LYS A 232 2.64 -1.15 -27.99
CA LYS A 232 2.78 -2.50 -28.55
C LYS A 232 2.62 -3.52 -27.41
N GLU A 233 1.59 -4.36 -27.52
CA GLU A 233 1.45 -5.58 -26.72
C GLU A 233 2.58 -6.58 -27.00
#